data_256bff214dfafdcf330caee7b3a67bd5
#
_entry.id   256bff214dfafdcf330caee7b3a67bd5
#
_cell.length_a   1.000
_cell.length_b   1.000
_cell.length_c   1.000
_cell.angle_alpha   90.00
_cell.angle_beta   90.00
_cell.angle_gamma   90.00
#
_symmetry.space_group_name_H-M   'P 1'
#
loop_
_entity.id
_entity.type
_entity.pdbx_description
1 polymer ?
#
loop_
_entity_poly.entity_id
_entity_poly.type
_entity_poly.pdbx_seq_one_letter_code
_entity_poly.pdbx_strand_id
1 'polypeptide(L)'
;FRVYEDGKPIDSSKWFFQFETDGAKNGDLVFVSGHPGGTERSLTYDEMVMHRDLWTPQVVALLTNNVRVIKARMEQSEEAAFQLRDTYFGQMNSLKAFTGHLNGLLDEERMALIQARDQELIEKSGKDEVQAAFAAIKAEMEKLMAKHSGERVNFQAMRKDMAASTEAVAEHKTVINKARFDVYGDKNYPDATFTLRLAYGTVEG
;
A
#
# COMPACT_ATOMS: atom_id res chain seq x y z
N PHE A 1 15.75 -17.04 -13.91
CA PHE A 1 17.15 -16.72 -13.54
C PHE A 1 17.99 -17.97 -13.64
N ARG A 2 19.26 -17.82 -14.06
CA ARG A 2 20.27 -18.86 -13.94
C ARG A 2 21.44 -18.27 -13.16
N VAL A 3 21.94 -19.02 -12.17
CA VAL A 3 23.10 -18.65 -11.37
C VAL A 3 24.30 -19.44 -11.89
N TYR A 4 25.45 -18.77 -12.03
CA TYR A 4 26.69 -19.34 -12.54
C TYR A 4 27.78 -19.21 -11.48
N GLU A 5 28.59 -20.26 -11.34
CA GLU A 5 29.80 -20.29 -10.53
C GLU A 5 30.92 -20.81 -11.43
N ASP A 6 32.07 -20.12 -11.48
CA ASP A 6 33.21 -20.45 -12.36
C ASP A 6 32.82 -20.62 -13.84
N GLY A 7 31.91 -19.77 -14.35
CA GLY A 7 31.45 -19.78 -15.74
C GLY A 7 30.51 -20.93 -16.12
N LYS A 8 30.09 -21.76 -15.18
CA LYS A 8 29.15 -22.87 -15.38
C LYS A 8 27.87 -22.64 -14.57
N PRO A 9 26.70 -23.11 -15.07
CA PRO A 9 25.49 -23.12 -14.23
C PRO A 9 25.73 -23.94 -12.96
N ILE A 10 25.30 -23.39 -11.82
CA ILE A 10 25.39 -24.13 -10.54
C ILE A 10 24.52 -25.39 -10.58
N ASP A 11 24.95 -26.44 -9.90
CA ASP A 11 24.12 -27.60 -9.65
C ASP A 11 23.16 -27.32 -8.48
N SER A 12 21.91 -27.04 -8.80
CA SER A 12 20.83 -26.84 -7.83
C SER A 12 19.96 -28.07 -7.60
N SER A 13 20.38 -29.25 -8.08
CA SER A 13 19.58 -30.49 -8.03
C SER A 13 19.20 -30.94 -6.61
N LYS A 14 19.95 -30.48 -5.59
CA LYS A 14 19.66 -30.73 -4.17
C LYS A 14 18.92 -29.58 -3.46
N TRP A 15 18.75 -28.44 -4.12
CA TRP A 15 18.30 -27.20 -3.49
C TRP A 15 17.25 -26.51 -4.35
N PHE A 16 16.07 -27.14 -4.48
CA PHE A 16 14.94 -26.57 -5.19
C PHE A 16 13.64 -26.89 -4.45
N PHE A 17 12.65 -26.04 -4.63
CA PHE A 17 11.31 -26.28 -4.13
C PHE A 17 10.60 -27.33 -4.99
N GLN A 18 10.04 -28.35 -4.36
CA GLN A 18 9.19 -29.31 -5.04
C GLN A 18 7.80 -28.72 -5.23
N PHE A 19 7.28 -28.81 -6.45
CA PHE A 19 5.90 -28.47 -6.72
C PHE A 19 4.99 -29.63 -6.35
N GLU A 20 3.98 -29.35 -5.51
CA GLU A 20 2.87 -30.26 -5.26
C GLU A 20 1.86 -30.08 -6.39
N THR A 21 1.70 -31.12 -7.22
CA THR A 21 0.84 -31.08 -8.42
C THR A 21 -0.64 -31.20 -8.10
N ASP A 22 -0.98 -31.80 -6.96
CA ASP A 22 -2.37 -32.00 -6.54
C ASP A 22 -2.92 -30.78 -5.77
N GLY A 23 -2.06 -29.82 -5.43
CA GLY A 23 -2.39 -28.65 -4.65
C GLY A 23 -2.70 -28.95 -3.18
N ALA A 24 -2.95 -27.90 -2.41
CA ALA A 24 -3.33 -28.01 -1.01
C ALA A 24 -4.79 -28.47 -0.87
N LYS A 25 -5.06 -29.33 0.12
CA LYS A 25 -6.39 -29.86 0.42
C LYS A 25 -6.99 -29.21 1.65
N ASN A 26 -8.30 -29.28 1.79
CA ASN A 26 -9.00 -28.81 2.98
C ASN A 26 -8.43 -29.48 4.24
N GLY A 27 -8.09 -28.68 5.25
CA GLY A 27 -7.45 -29.12 6.49
C GLY A 27 -5.91 -29.17 6.46
N ASP A 28 -5.26 -29.02 5.31
CA ASP A 28 -3.80 -29.00 5.23
C ASP A 28 -3.23 -27.77 5.95
N LEU A 29 -2.17 -27.97 6.74
CA LEU A 29 -1.40 -26.89 7.33
C LEU A 29 -0.50 -26.27 6.26
N VAL A 30 -0.64 -24.98 6.04
CA VAL A 30 0.11 -24.22 5.05
C VAL A 30 0.87 -23.07 5.68
N PHE A 31 1.99 -22.70 5.06
CA PHE A 31 2.84 -21.60 5.46
C PHE A 31 3.06 -20.67 4.27
N VAL A 32 3.00 -19.37 4.51
CA VAL A 32 3.33 -18.33 3.53
C VAL A 32 4.42 -17.46 4.12
N SER A 33 5.60 -17.48 3.51
CA SER A 33 6.72 -16.62 3.89
C SER A 33 6.98 -15.57 2.82
N GLY A 34 7.40 -14.38 3.22
CA GLY A 34 7.75 -13.34 2.26
C GLY A 34 7.98 -11.98 2.92
N HIS A 35 8.29 -11.00 2.07
CA HIS A 35 8.55 -9.63 2.46
C HIS A 35 7.42 -8.74 1.93
N PRO A 36 6.30 -8.56 2.67
CA PRO A 36 5.23 -7.67 2.23
C PRO A 36 5.76 -6.23 2.16
N GLY A 37 5.52 -5.56 1.03
CA GLY A 37 6.12 -4.27 0.72
C GLY A 37 5.68 -3.16 1.65
N GLY A 38 4.38 -2.95 1.79
CA GLY A 38 3.79 -1.94 2.65
C GLY A 38 2.31 -2.17 2.89
N THR A 39 1.83 -1.65 4.01
CA THR A 39 0.40 -1.54 4.33
C THR A 39 0.14 -0.15 4.92
N GLU A 40 -1.10 0.25 4.96
CA GLU A 40 -1.53 1.59 5.40
C GLU A 40 -2.50 1.50 6.58
N ARG A 41 -2.28 0.52 7.49
CA ARG A 41 -3.14 0.31 8.67
C ARG A 41 -3.08 1.44 9.68
N SER A 42 -1.94 2.13 9.72
CA SER A 42 -1.69 3.24 10.66
C SER A 42 -2.26 4.59 10.19
N LEU A 43 -2.69 4.71 8.93
CA LEU A 43 -3.29 5.95 8.45
C LEU A 43 -4.59 6.26 9.20
N THR A 44 -4.80 7.55 9.47
CA THR A 44 -6.03 8.08 10.04
C THR A 44 -7.15 8.16 9.00
N TYR A 45 -8.39 8.33 9.45
CA TYR A 45 -9.53 8.55 8.54
C TYR A 45 -9.30 9.74 7.59
N ASP A 46 -8.79 10.87 8.10
CA ASP A 46 -8.57 12.07 7.29
C ASP A 46 -7.44 11.88 6.26
N GLU A 47 -6.38 11.09 6.58
CA GLU A 47 -5.38 10.69 5.61
C GLU A 47 -6.01 9.78 4.52
N MET A 48 -6.89 8.84 4.89
CA MET A 48 -7.61 8.00 3.93
C MET A 48 -8.56 8.81 3.03
N VAL A 49 -9.23 9.85 3.57
CA VAL A 49 -10.04 10.80 2.77
C VAL A 49 -9.17 11.53 1.75
N MET A 50 -8.00 12.03 2.15
CA MET A 50 -7.06 12.66 1.22
C MET A 50 -6.57 11.67 0.14
N HIS A 51 -6.30 10.43 0.50
CA HIS A 51 -5.97 9.38 -0.48
C HIS A 51 -7.12 9.12 -1.44
N ARG A 52 -8.37 9.04 -0.95
CA ARG A 52 -9.58 8.82 -1.77
C ARG A 52 -9.84 9.95 -2.75
N ASP A 53 -9.78 11.19 -2.27
CA ASP A 53 -10.30 12.35 -3.00
C ASP A 53 -9.22 13.10 -3.81
N LEU A 54 -7.95 12.95 -3.44
CA LEU A 54 -6.85 13.64 -4.12
C LEU A 54 -5.82 12.68 -4.72
N TRP A 55 -5.10 11.91 -3.89
CA TRP A 55 -3.89 11.21 -4.33
C TRP A 55 -4.18 10.02 -5.25
N THR A 56 -4.98 9.09 -4.80
CA THR A 56 -5.17 7.81 -5.49
C THR A 56 -5.82 7.96 -6.87
N PRO A 57 -6.82 8.83 -7.08
CA PRO A 57 -7.37 9.07 -8.41
C PRO A 57 -6.32 9.60 -9.41
N GLN A 58 -5.43 10.49 -8.97
CA GLN A 58 -4.38 11.03 -9.83
C GLN A 58 -3.34 9.98 -10.20
N VAL A 59 -2.97 9.10 -9.25
CA VAL A 59 -2.06 7.98 -9.50
C VAL A 59 -2.69 6.99 -10.49
N VAL A 60 -3.95 6.63 -10.31
CA VAL A 60 -4.67 5.72 -11.22
C VAL A 60 -4.74 6.31 -12.64
N ALA A 61 -5.07 7.61 -12.77
CA ALA A 61 -5.11 8.29 -14.06
C ALA A 61 -3.74 8.29 -14.75
N LEU A 62 -2.67 8.61 -14.01
CA LEU A 62 -1.30 8.57 -14.52
C LEU A 62 -0.90 7.18 -14.99
N LEU A 63 -1.11 6.16 -14.16
CA LEU A 63 -0.75 4.77 -14.48
C LEU A 63 -1.55 4.24 -15.66
N THR A 64 -2.83 4.57 -15.77
CA THR A 64 -3.69 4.22 -16.90
C THR A 64 -3.12 4.79 -18.20
N ASN A 65 -2.74 6.07 -18.19
CA ASN A 65 -2.13 6.69 -19.36
C ASN A 65 -0.76 6.06 -19.70
N ASN A 66 0.09 5.80 -18.71
CA ASN A 66 1.39 5.16 -18.92
C ASN A 66 1.23 3.78 -19.57
N VAL A 67 0.33 2.93 -19.03
CA VAL A 67 0.05 1.60 -19.58
C VAL A 67 -0.43 1.70 -21.02
N ARG A 68 -1.32 2.64 -21.34
CA ARG A 68 -1.82 2.87 -22.71
C ARG A 68 -0.70 3.25 -23.66
N VAL A 69 0.19 4.19 -23.27
CA VAL A 69 1.30 4.66 -24.09
C VAL A 69 2.34 3.56 -24.32
N ILE A 70 2.72 2.83 -23.25
CA ILE A 70 3.68 1.74 -23.33
C ILE A 70 3.13 0.63 -24.25
N LYS A 71 1.86 0.24 -24.07
CA LYS A 71 1.22 -0.77 -24.91
C LYS A 71 1.22 -0.38 -26.37
N ALA A 72 0.81 0.84 -26.71
CA ALA A 72 0.84 1.35 -28.08
C ALA A 72 2.26 1.35 -28.69
N ARG A 73 3.30 1.56 -27.87
CA ARG A 73 4.68 1.46 -28.34
C ARG A 73 5.12 0.02 -28.58
N MET A 74 4.71 -0.92 -27.71
CA MET A 74 5.01 -2.35 -27.85
C MET A 74 4.38 -2.95 -29.12
N GLU A 75 3.23 -2.44 -29.56
CA GLU A 75 2.54 -2.91 -30.76
C GLU A 75 3.27 -2.52 -32.08
N GLN A 76 4.31 -1.66 -32.04
CA GLN A 76 5.01 -1.19 -33.22
C GLN A 76 6.06 -2.18 -33.73
N SER A 77 6.68 -2.99 -32.87
CA SER A 77 7.65 -4.02 -33.27
C SER A 77 7.90 -5.04 -32.15
N GLU A 78 8.38 -6.22 -32.52
CA GLU A 78 8.79 -7.27 -31.57
C GLU A 78 9.93 -6.80 -30.65
N GLU A 79 10.85 -6.02 -31.18
CA GLU A 79 11.96 -5.44 -30.40
C GLU A 79 11.42 -4.47 -29.34
N ALA A 80 10.51 -3.56 -29.69
CA ALA A 80 9.88 -2.66 -28.72
C ALA A 80 9.07 -3.44 -27.66
N ALA A 81 8.37 -4.49 -28.07
CA ALA A 81 7.63 -5.36 -27.15
C ALA A 81 8.57 -6.05 -26.16
N PHE A 82 9.72 -6.54 -26.64
CA PHE A 82 10.72 -7.18 -25.79
C PHE A 82 11.34 -6.20 -24.78
N GLN A 83 11.76 -5.02 -25.25
CA GLN A 83 12.42 -4.01 -24.42
C GLN A 83 11.47 -3.41 -23.35
N LEU A 84 10.19 -3.25 -23.65
CA LEU A 84 9.22 -2.60 -22.77
C LEU A 84 8.41 -3.56 -21.89
N ARG A 85 8.58 -4.87 -22.08
CA ARG A 85 7.78 -5.87 -21.38
C ARG A 85 7.79 -5.73 -19.86
N ASP A 86 8.96 -5.62 -19.27
CA ASP A 86 9.10 -5.54 -17.81
C ASP A 86 8.52 -4.23 -17.26
N THR A 87 8.73 -3.13 -17.98
CA THR A 87 8.13 -1.83 -17.65
C THR A 87 6.60 -1.90 -17.74
N TYR A 88 6.05 -2.53 -18.78
CA TYR A 88 4.62 -2.72 -18.96
C TYR A 88 4.00 -3.49 -17.79
N PHE A 89 4.56 -4.65 -17.43
CA PHE A 89 4.06 -5.46 -16.34
C PHE A 89 4.21 -4.77 -14.98
N GLY A 90 5.29 -4.03 -14.75
CA GLY A 90 5.44 -3.21 -13.56
C GLY A 90 4.37 -2.13 -13.43
N GLN A 91 4.05 -1.41 -14.53
CA GLN A 91 2.97 -0.42 -14.54
C GLN A 91 1.59 -1.06 -14.37
N MET A 92 1.34 -2.21 -15.01
CA MET A 92 0.10 -2.97 -14.84
C MET A 92 -0.11 -3.46 -13.41
N ASN A 93 0.96 -3.96 -12.76
CA ASN A 93 0.91 -4.34 -11.34
C ASN A 93 0.53 -3.16 -10.46
N SER A 94 1.19 -2.01 -10.65
CA SER A 94 0.89 -0.78 -9.92
C SER A 94 -0.55 -0.31 -10.16
N LEU A 95 -0.99 -0.29 -11.43
CA LEU A 95 -2.35 0.11 -11.78
C LEU A 95 -3.41 -0.77 -11.09
N LYS A 96 -3.20 -2.10 -11.10
CA LYS A 96 -4.10 -3.04 -10.41
C LYS A 96 -4.16 -2.76 -8.90
N ALA A 97 -3.01 -2.55 -8.27
CA ALA A 97 -2.92 -2.27 -6.84
C ALA A 97 -3.63 -0.97 -6.47
N PHE A 98 -3.33 0.14 -7.16
CA PHE A 98 -3.95 1.44 -6.88
C PHE A 98 -5.43 1.49 -7.24
N THR A 99 -5.88 0.79 -8.28
CA THR A 99 -7.32 0.67 -8.59
C THR A 99 -8.05 -0.08 -7.49
N GLY A 100 -7.49 -1.19 -6.99
CA GLY A 100 -8.06 -1.93 -5.86
C GLY A 100 -8.10 -1.10 -4.58
N HIS A 101 -7.04 -0.33 -4.32
CA HIS A 101 -6.99 0.59 -3.20
C HIS A 101 -8.09 1.67 -3.31
N LEU A 102 -8.22 2.32 -4.46
CA LEU A 102 -9.26 3.32 -4.70
C LEU A 102 -10.67 2.74 -4.48
N ASN A 103 -10.94 1.56 -5.01
CA ASN A 103 -12.24 0.90 -4.81
C ASN A 103 -12.52 0.64 -3.32
N GLY A 104 -11.50 0.25 -2.55
CA GLY A 104 -11.64 0.08 -1.11
C GLY A 104 -11.87 1.40 -0.35
N LEU A 105 -11.33 2.52 -0.84
CA LEU A 105 -11.55 3.84 -0.27
C LEU A 105 -12.93 4.43 -0.64
N LEU A 106 -13.52 4.01 -1.75
CA LEU A 106 -14.87 4.38 -2.18
C LEU A 106 -15.97 3.57 -1.48
N ASP A 107 -15.61 2.53 -0.74
CA ASP A 107 -16.52 1.74 0.08
C ASP A 107 -16.88 2.51 1.36
N GLU A 108 -18.10 3.02 1.42
CA GLU A 108 -18.60 3.86 2.53
C GLU A 108 -18.61 3.11 3.86
N GLU A 109 -18.97 1.82 3.85
CA GLU A 109 -19.01 1.00 5.07
C GLU A 109 -17.59 0.82 5.64
N ARG A 110 -16.62 0.54 4.79
CA ARG A 110 -15.21 0.46 5.17
C ARG A 110 -14.70 1.79 5.72
N MET A 111 -15.01 2.90 5.07
CA MET A 111 -14.59 4.22 5.53
C MET A 111 -15.23 4.59 6.87
N ALA A 112 -16.49 4.23 7.10
CA ALA A 112 -17.15 4.40 8.39
C ALA A 112 -16.47 3.59 9.51
N LEU A 113 -16.03 2.34 9.23
CA LEU A 113 -15.27 1.54 10.20
C LEU A 113 -13.93 2.18 10.56
N ILE A 114 -13.23 2.79 9.60
CA ILE A 114 -11.96 3.48 9.86
C ILE A 114 -12.21 4.71 10.72
N GLN A 115 -13.26 5.49 10.44
CA GLN A 115 -13.63 6.65 11.24
C GLN A 115 -14.01 6.26 12.67
N ALA A 116 -14.79 5.21 12.83
CA ALA A 116 -15.19 4.69 14.14
C ALA A 116 -13.97 4.20 14.95
N ARG A 117 -13.00 3.54 14.29
CA ARG A 117 -11.74 3.11 14.92
C ARG A 117 -10.95 4.28 15.49
N ASP A 118 -10.85 5.37 14.74
CA ASP A 118 -10.10 6.56 15.17
C ASP A 118 -10.82 7.26 16.33
N GLN A 119 -12.15 7.36 16.28
CA GLN A 119 -12.97 7.89 17.36
C GLN A 119 -12.86 7.04 18.64
N GLU A 120 -12.93 5.73 18.49
CA GLU A 120 -12.77 4.78 19.61
C GLU A 120 -11.40 4.95 20.29
N LEU A 121 -10.32 5.15 19.50
CA LEU A 121 -8.99 5.38 20.06
C LEU A 121 -8.93 6.70 20.88
N ILE A 122 -9.52 7.78 20.36
CA ILE A 122 -9.61 9.06 21.08
C ILE A 122 -10.31 8.85 22.43
N GLU A 123 -11.47 8.21 22.42
CA GLU A 123 -12.27 7.96 23.62
C GLU A 123 -11.54 7.07 24.64
N LYS A 124 -10.99 5.93 24.19
CA LYS A 124 -10.28 4.98 25.06
C LYS A 124 -8.97 5.53 25.62
N SER A 125 -8.28 6.37 24.86
CA SER A 125 -7.05 6.99 25.35
C SER A 125 -7.30 7.99 26.48
N GLY A 126 -8.43 8.72 26.40
CA GLY A 126 -8.81 9.78 27.35
C GLY A 126 -7.78 10.92 27.43
N LYS A 127 -6.92 11.07 26.41
CA LYS A 127 -5.83 12.05 26.40
C LYS A 127 -6.08 13.18 25.42
N ASP A 128 -6.07 14.41 25.88
CA ASP A 128 -6.26 15.60 25.04
C ASP A 128 -5.20 15.70 23.94
N GLU A 129 -3.97 15.24 24.21
CA GLU A 129 -2.89 15.20 23.21
C GLU A 129 -3.20 14.31 22.01
N VAL A 130 -3.93 13.20 22.22
CA VAL A 130 -4.34 12.28 21.15
C VAL A 130 -5.41 12.94 20.29
N GLN A 131 -6.40 13.54 20.89
CA GLN A 131 -7.44 14.30 20.16
C GLN A 131 -6.81 15.46 19.37
N ALA A 132 -5.88 16.21 19.97
CA ALA A 132 -5.17 17.28 19.29
C ALA A 132 -4.33 16.77 18.10
N ALA A 133 -3.69 15.61 18.22
CA ALA A 133 -2.92 14.99 17.14
C ALA A 133 -3.81 14.63 15.94
N PHE A 134 -4.99 14.02 16.15
CA PHE A 134 -5.95 13.75 15.08
C PHE A 134 -6.44 15.05 14.42
N ALA A 135 -6.75 16.09 15.21
CA ALA A 135 -7.17 17.38 14.68
C ALA A 135 -6.08 18.07 13.83
N ALA A 136 -4.82 17.97 14.24
CA ALA A 136 -3.69 18.52 13.49
C ALA A 136 -3.48 17.80 12.14
N ILE A 137 -3.58 16.46 12.12
CA ILE A 137 -3.51 15.68 10.89
C ILE A 137 -4.66 16.06 9.94
N LYS A 138 -5.88 16.12 10.46
CA LYS A 138 -7.05 16.57 9.69
C LYS A 138 -6.81 17.92 9.03
N ALA A 139 -6.40 18.92 9.80
CA ALA A 139 -6.14 20.27 9.29
C ALA A 139 -5.08 20.30 8.19
N GLU A 140 -4.00 19.49 8.31
CA GLU A 140 -2.97 19.39 7.27
C GLU A 140 -3.50 18.71 6.01
N MET A 141 -4.32 17.65 6.14
CA MET A 141 -4.95 16.99 4.97
C MET A 141 -5.94 17.92 4.25
N GLU A 142 -6.76 18.64 4.99
CA GLU A 142 -7.68 19.65 4.42
C GLU A 142 -6.92 20.75 3.66
N LYS A 143 -5.83 21.26 4.22
CA LYS A 143 -4.96 22.25 3.58
C LYS A 143 -4.34 21.71 2.29
N LEU A 144 -3.84 20.47 2.30
CA LEU A 144 -3.29 19.82 1.13
C LEU A 144 -4.33 19.63 0.03
N MET A 145 -5.51 19.13 0.38
CA MET A 145 -6.62 18.96 -0.57
C MET A 145 -7.09 20.28 -1.15
N ALA A 146 -7.24 21.33 -0.33
CA ALA A 146 -7.62 22.67 -0.79
C ALA A 146 -6.61 23.26 -1.79
N LYS A 147 -5.30 23.05 -1.54
CA LYS A 147 -4.23 23.51 -2.44
C LYS A 147 -4.28 22.86 -3.82
N HIS A 148 -4.78 21.63 -3.92
CA HIS A 148 -4.77 20.84 -5.15
C HIS A 148 -6.18 20.53 -5.69
N SER A 149 -7.21 21.28 -5.29
CA SER A 149 -8.61 21.09 -5.69
C SER A 149 -8.98 21.59 -7.10
N GLY A 150 -8.02 22.13 -7.87
CA GLY A 150 -8.27 22.70 -9.19
C GLY A 150 -8.47 21.64 -10.29
N GLU A 151 -9.05 22.07 -11.44
CA GLU A 151 -9.30 21.19 -12.60
C GLU A 151 -8.03 20.55 -13.19
N ARG A 152 -6.87 21.17 -12.99
CA ARG A 152 -5.58 20.65 -13.45
C ARG A 152 -4.62 20.53 -12.29
N VAL A 153 -4.51 19.31 -11.78
CA VAL A 153 -3.54 18.99 -10.73
C VAL A 153 -2.14 18.81 -11.34
N ASN A 154 -1.19 19.61 -10.86
CA ASN A 154 0.22 19.36 -11.16
C ASN A 154 0.72 18.21 -10.29
N PHE A 155 0.85 17.01 -10.87
CA PHE A 155 1.21 15.79 -10.14
C PHE A 155 2.55 15.91 -9.41
N GLN A 156 3.55 16.55 -10.00
CA GLN A 156 4.87 16.71 -9.36
C GLN A 156 4.82 17.67 -8.15
N ALA A 157 4.08 18.78 -8.27
CA ALA A 157 3.86 19.68 -7.16
C ALA A 157 3.07 19.00 -6.04
N MET A 158 1.99 18.30 -6.37
CA MET A 158 1.20 17.53 -5.41
C MET A 158 2.05 16.49 -4.68
N ARG A 159 2.87 15.71 -5.39
CA ARG A 159 3.77 14.73 -4.80
C ARG A 159 4.77 15.36 -3.82
N LYS A 160 5.33 16.51 -4.18
CA LYS A 160 6.25 17.26 -3.31
C LYS A 160 5.53 17.75 -2.04
N ASP A 161 4.34 18.31 -2.19
CA ASP A 161 3.56 18.80 -1.07
C ASP A 161 3.08 17.66 -0.16
N MET A 162 2.72 16.51 -0.71
CA MET A 162 2.42 15.30 0.08
C MET A 162 3.61 14.84 0.92
N ALA A 163 4.82 14.85 0.37
CA ALA A 163 6.01 14.49 1.14
C ALA A 163 6.23 15.47 2.30
N ALA A 164 6.05 16.78 2.07
CA ALA A 164 6.14 17.80 3.11
C ALA A 164 5.04 17.65 4.17
N SER A 165 3.80 17.35 3.77
CA SER A 165 2.71 17.07 4.71
C SER A 165 2.96 15.81 5.55
N THR A 166 3.53 14.75 4.96
CA THR A 166 3.90 13.54 5.70
C THR A 166 4.93 13.86 6.80
N GLU A 167 5.91 14.70 6.51
CA GLU A 167 6.89 15.15 7.50
C GLU A 167 6.23 16.04 8.58
N ALA A 168 5.36 16.96 8.18
CA ALA A 168 4.65 17.86 9.10
C ALA A 168 3.77 17.11 10.12
N VAL A 169 3.20 15.97 9.76
CA VAL A 169 2.34 15.18 10.67
C VAL A 169 3.07 14.07 11.43
N ALA A 170 4.38 13.89 11.23
CA ALA A 170 5.12 12.75 11.78
C ALA A 170 5.09 12.67 13.32
N GLU A 171 5.21 13.80 14.00
CA GLU A 171 5.11 13.86 15.46
C GLU A 171 3.71 13.49 15.95
N HIS A 172 2.67 13.98 15.30
CA HIS A 172 1.28 13.64 15.62
C HIS A 172 0.99 12.15 15.41
N LYS A 173 1.52 11.55 14.34
CA LYS A 173 1.43 10.09 14.11
C LYS A 173 2.15 9.30 15.21
N THR A 174 3.24 9.80 15.74
CA THR A 174 3.94 9.18 16.87
C THR A 174 3.07 9.17 18.12
N VAL A 175 2.39 10.27 18.43
CA VAL A 175 1.43 10.34 19.55
C VAL A 175 0.30 9.32 19.38
N ILE A 176 -0.32 9.28 18.19
CA ILE A 176 -1.41 8.33 17.88
C ILE A 176 -0.94 6.87 17.97
N ASN A 177 0.22 6.54 17.40
CA ASN A 177 0.75 5.18 17.42
C ASN A 177 1.10 4.72 18.84
N LYS A 178 1.63 5.61 19.68
CA LYS A 178 1.84 5.33 21.09
C LYS A 178 0.52 5.08 21.81
N ALA A 179 -0.50 5.90 21.57
CA ALA A 179 -1.83 5.69 22.14
C ALA A 179 -2.45 4.36 21.69
N ARG A 180 -2.29 3.98 20.42
CA ARG A 180 -2.72 2.64 19.92
C ARG A 180 -2.04 1.51 20.70
N PHE A 181 -0.74 1.63 20.95
CA PHE A 181 -0.02 0.62 21.72
C PHE A 181 -0.46 0.61 23.19
N ASP A 182 -0.65 1.78 23.81
CA ASP A 182 -1.13 1.91 25.20
C ASP A 182 -2.51 1.29 25.39
N VAL A 183 -3.43 1.45 24.42
CA VAL A 183 -4.82 0.97 24.48
C VAL A 183 -4.95 -0.49 24.07
N TYR A 184 -4.28 -0.92 23.00
CA TYR A 184 -4.51 -2.24 22.38
C TYR A 184 -3.34 -3.22 22.57
N GLY A 185 -2.18 -2.75 23.04
CA GLY A 185 -0.99 -3.57 23.25
C GLY A 185 -0.50 -4.22 21.95
N ASP A 186 -0.13 -5.48 22.06
CA ASP A 186 0.37 -6.32 20.97
C ASP A 186 -0.73 -6.87 20.03
N LYS A 187 -2.01 -6.62 20.35
CA LYS A 187 -3.14 -7.00 19.49
C LYS A 187 -3.24 -6.15 18.22
N ASN A 188 -2.49 -5.03 18.17
CA ASN A 188 -2.48 -4.14 17.02
C ASN A 188 -1.36 -4.56 16.05
N TYR A 189 -1.74 -5.07 14.88
CA TYR A 189 -0.77 -5.43 13.84
C TYR A 189 -0.06 -4.19 13.28
N PRO A 190 1.28 -4.12 13.32
CA PRO A 190 2.03 -3.03 12.71
C PRO A 190 1.92 -3.07 11.19
N ASP A 191 2.19 -1.92 10.55
CA ASP A 191 2.32 -1.86 9.11
C ASP A 191 3.45 -2.75 8.60
N ALA A 192 3.30 -3.25 7.38
CA ALA A 192 4.36 -3.96 6.69
C ALA A 192 5.45 -2.98 6.25
N THR A 193 6.72 -3.35 6.48
CA THR A 193 7.90 -2.52 6.25
C THR A 193 8.96 -3.26 5.45
N PHE A 194 8.55 -4.16 4.56
CA PHE A 194 9.44 -5.01 3.77
C PHE A 194 10.30 -5.97 4.62
N THR A 195 9.93 -6.22 5.86
CA THR A 195 10.58 -7.23 6.71
C THR A 195 9.99 -8.62 6.45
N LEU A 196 10.81 -9.66 6.63
CA LEU A 196 10.35 -11.06 6.48
C LEU A 196 9.20 -11.33 7.45
N ARG A 197 8.11 -11.87 6.93
CA ARG A 197 6.95 -12.32 7.70
C ARG A 197 6.60 -13.76 7.34
N LEU A 198 6.15 -14.49 8.32
CA LEU A 198 5.60 -15.83 8.19
C LEU A 198 4.13 -15.80 8.62
N ALA A 199 3.25 -16.18 7.72
CA ALA A 199 1.86 -16.49 8.04
C ALA A 199 1.66 -18.00 7.92
N TYR A 200 0.77 -18.56 8.72
CA TYR A 200 0.40 -19.98 8.67
C TYR A 200 -1.07 -20.15 9.04
N GLY A 201 -1.64 -21.24 8.59
CA GLY A 201 -3.04 -21.59 8.87
C GLY A 201 -3.42 -22.91 8.21
N THR A 202 -4.64 -23.33 8.43
CA THR A 202 -5.24 -24.48 7.73
C THR A 202 -6.03 -23.99 6.51
N VAL A 203 -6.00 -24.78 5.45
CA VAL A 203 -6.83 -24.54 4.26
C VAL A 203 -8.28 -24.83 4.63
N GLU A 204 -9.15 -23.85 4.40
CA GLU A 204 -10.60 -23.95 4.55
C GLU A 204 -11.25 -23.61 3.20
N GLY A 205 -12.16 -24.45 2.73
CA GLY A 205 -12.87 -24.31 1.46
C GLY A 205 -14.37 -24.50 1.59
#